data_510fac3efe6dec0321b869c71c6e2491
#
_entry.id   510fac3efe6dec0321b869c71c6e2491
#
_cell.length_a   1.000
_cell.length_b   1.000
_cell.length_c   1.000
_cell.angle_alpha   90.00
_cell.angle_beta   90.00
_cell.angle_gamma   90.00
#
_symmetry.space_group_name_H-M   'P 1'
#
loop_
_entity.id
_entity.type
_entity.pdbx_description
1 polymer ?
#
loop_
_entity_poly.entity_id
_entity_poly.type
_entity_poly.pdbx_seq_one_letter_code
_entity_poly.pdbx_strand_id
1 'polypeptide(L)'
;KDGKKLIREISELSPVPVFFRAHSLLVTGDGEAALKWGSTNAYTEDENGNPIYDWTIIDTIFDTYIDLGMKPLAQIGFMPEALSTHPEPYRHHWKPGAKYEDIYTGWAYPPKDYDKWAELVYQWVKHSVDRYGKEEVESWYWELWNEPNIGYWRGTTEEYIKLYDYTADAVKR
;
A
#
# COMPACT_ATOMS: atom_id res chain seq x y z
N LYS A 1 -2.24 8.24 19.99
CA LYS A 1 -1.89 7.55 21.27
C LYS A 1 -2.70 6.27 21.45
N ASP A 2 -3.99 6.27 21.16
CA ASP A 2 -4.89 5.13 21.41
C ASP A 2 -4.65 3.97 20.43
N GLY A 3 -4.32 4.25 19.18
CA GLY A 3 -4.01 3.23 18.16
C GLY A 3 -2.82 2.35 18.55
N LYS A 4 -1.71 2.94 19.01
CA LYS A 4 -0.54 2.16 19.44
C LYS A 4 -0.84 1.30 20.68
N LYS A 5 -1.68 1.77 21.59
CA LYS A 5 -2.14 1.00 22.74
C LYS A 5 -2.94 -0.22 22.30
N LEU A 6 -3.91 -0.02 21.40
CA LEU A 6 -4.72 -1.10 20.86
C LEU A 6 -3.88 -2.16 20.14
N ILE A 7 -2.93 -1.72 19.29
CA ILE A 7 -2.03 -2.64 18.59
C ILE A 7 -1.21 -3.46 19.58
N ARG A 8 -0.72 -2.85 20.66
CA ARG A 8 -0.01 -3.56 21.74
C ARG A 8 -0.91 -4.61 22.39
N GLU A 9 -2.12 -4.25 22.77
CA GLU A 9 -3.08 -5.18 23.36
C GLU A 9 -3.36 -6.37 22.42
N ILE A 10 -3.47 -6.13 21.12
CA ILE A 10 -3.63 -7.19 20.10
C ILE A 10 -2.38 -8.09 20.05
N SER A 11 -1.18 -7.53 20.10
CA SER A 11 0.06 -8.32 20.06
C SER A 11 0.20 -9.28 21.25
N GLU A 12 -0.39 -8.94 22.38
CA GLU A 12 -0.37 -9.73 23.62
C GLU A 12 -1.43 -10.85 23.66
N LEU A 13 -2.35 -10.92 22.69
CA LEU A 13 -3.40 -11.94 22.64
C LEU A 13 -2.89 -13.33 22.26
N SER A 14 -1.69 -13.44 21.68
CA SER A 14 -1.14 -14.70 21.22
C SER A 14 0.28 -14.91 21.72
N PRO A 15 0.65 -16.15 22.11
CA PRO A 15 2.03 -16.48 22.48
C PRO A 15 2.98 -16.62 21.28
N VAL A 16 2.45 -16.55 20.05
CA VAL A 16 3.21 -16.57 18.80
C VAL A 16 3.03 -15.26 18.05
N PRO A 17 3.97 -14.87 17.16
CA PRO A 17 3.84 -13.64 16.39
C PRO A 17 2.52 -13.54 15.66
N VAL A 18 1.85 -12.39 15.80
CA VAL A 18 0.60 -12.07 15.11
C VAL A 18 0.93 -11.36 13.82
N PHE A 19 0.34 -11.78 12.69
CA PHE A 19 0.40 -11.03 11.46
C PHE A 19 -0.60 -9.88 11.49
N PHE A 20 -0.13 -8.66 11.23
CA PHE A 20 -0.97 -7.48 11.19
C PHE A 20 -1.04 -6.93 9.77
N ARG A 21 -2.24 -6.94 9.19
CA ARG A 21 -2.47 -6.47 7.83
C ARG A 21 -2.51 -4.94 7.78
N ALA A 22 -1.55 -4.36 7.09
CA ALA A 22 -1.54 -2.94 6.77
C ALA A 22 -2.16 -2.70 5.39
N HIS A 23 -3.09 -1.78 5.30
CA HIS A 23 -3.94 -1.55 4.14
C HIS A 23 -3.77 -0.15 3.57
N SER A 24 -3.92 0.02 2.25
CA SER A 24 -3.81 1.30 1.53
C SER A 24 -2.44 1.98 1.65
N LEU A 25 -1.36 1.21 1.63
CA LEU A 25 -0.01 1.71 1.93
C LEU A 25 0.59 2.58 0.82
N LEU A 26 0.16 2.46 -0.43
CA LEU A 26 0.70 3.25 -1.55
C LEU A 26 -0.23 4.40 -2.01
N VAL A 27 -1.33 4.61 -1.33
CA VAL A 27 -2.25 5.72 -1.64
C VAL A 27 -1.54 7.06 -1.46
N THR A 28 -1.61 7.91 -2.49
CA THR A 28 -1.07 9.27 -2.45
C THR A 28 -1.92 10.17 -1.56
N GLY A 29 -1.26 10.99 -0.76
CA GLY A 29 -1.92 11.93 0.14
C GLY A 29 -0.94 12.73 0.97
N ASP A 30 -1.44 13.34 2.03
CA ASP A 30 -0.72 14.22 2.95
C ASP A 30 -0.49 13.60 4.33
N GLY A 31 -0.79 12.32 4.50
CA GLY A 31 -0.72 11.62 5.80
C GLY A 31 -1.92 11.87 6.70
N GLU A 32 -2.82 12.78 6.34
CA GLU A 32 -4.04 13.03 7.10
C GLU A 32 -5.07 11.91 6.87
N ALA A 33 -5.79 11.57 7.91
CA ALA A 33 -6.83 10.55 7.83
C ALA A 33 -7.96 11.01 6.90
N ALA A 34 -8.20 10.24 5.84
CA ALA A 34 -9.37 10.41 4.98
C ALA A 34 -10.51 9.50 5.43
N LEU A 35 -11.72 9.76 4.95
CA LEU A 35 -12.94 9.06 5.38
C LEU A 35 -12.81 7.53 5.42
N LYS A 36 -12.10 6.93 4.50
CA LYS A 36 -11.96 5.47 4.37
C LYS A 36 -10.51 5.00 4.34
N TRP A 37 -9.58 5.86 3.99
CA TRP A 37 -8.20 5.52 3.73
C TRP A 37 -7.26 6.51 4.40
N GLY A 38 -6.24 5.99 5.03
CA GLY A 38 -5.02 6.75 5.26
C GLY A 38 -4.23 6.88 3.95
N SER A 39 -3.21 7.70 3.97
CA SER A 39 -2.28 7.85 2.85
C SER A 39 -0.86 7.93 3.38
N THR A 40 0.09 7.35 2.65
CA THR A 40 1.50 7.37 3.06
C THR A 40 2.35 8.30 2.19
N ASN A 41 1.86 8.64 1.01
CA ASN A 41 2.59 9.43 0.01
C ASN A 41 3.96 8.84 -0.37
N ALA A 42 4.06 7.50 -0.35
CA ALA A 42 5.32 6.80 -0.53
C ALA A 42 5.93 6.97 -1.93
N TYR A 43 5.14 7.34 -2.92
CA TYR A 43 5.56 7.53 -4.30
C TYR A 43 5.01 8.82 -4.88
N THR A 44 5.91 9.64 -5.41
CA THR A 44 5.60 10.78 -6.28
C THR A 44 6.57 10.83 -7.46
N GLU A 45 6.37 11.74 -8.38
CA GLU A 45 7.29 12.00 -9.48
C GLU A 45 7.70 13.48 -9.49
N ASP A 46 8.93 13.76 -9.91
CA ASP A 46 9.39 15.12 -10.18
C ASP A 46 8.83 15.67 -11.51
N GLU A 47 9.18 16.90 -11.87
CA GLU A 47 8.73 17.55 -13.10
C GLU A 47 9.16 16.82 -14.40
N ASN A 48 10.17 15.95 -14.30
CA ASN A 48 10.67 15.15 -15.42
C ASN A 48 10.09 13.72 -15.41
N GLY A 49 9.21 13.39 -14.45
CA GLY A 49 8.63 12.06 -14.27
C GLY A 49 9.58 11.06 -13.60
N ASN A 50 10.63 11.51 -12.92
CA ASN A 50 11.50 10.62 -12.18
C ASN A 50 10.85 10.26 -10.83
N PRO A 51 10.96 9.00 -10.38
CA PRO A 51 10.42 8.55 -9.11
C PRO A 51 11.03 9.27 -7.91
N ILE A 52 10.19 9.64 -6.95
CA ILE A 52 10.58 10.10 -5.62
C ILE A 52 9.92 9.17 -4.61
N TYR A 53 10.72 8.57 -3.72
CA TYR A 53 10.25 7.66 -2.68
C TYR A 53 10.34 8.32 -1.30
N ASP A 54 9.26 8.24 -0.53
CA ASP A 54 9.21 8.66 0.87
C ASP A 54 8.60 7.53 1.74
N TRP A 55 9.45 6.84 2.48
CA TRP A 55 9.05 5.72 3.32
C TRP A 55 8.69 6.13 4.75
N THR A 56 8.74 7.41 5.09
CA THR A 56 8.63 7.91 6.47
C THR A 56 7.38 7.40 7.19
N ILE A 57 6.22 7.43 6.55
CA ILE A 57 4.96 6.99 7.17
C ILE A 57 4.90 5.45 7.22
N ILE A 58 5.30 4.78 6.15
CA ILE A 58 5.37 3.30 6.11
C ILE A 58 6.30 2.77 7.19
N ASP A 59 7.50 3.37 7.33
CA ASP A 59 8.45 3.02 8.38
C ASP A 59 7.83 3.18 9.77
N THR A 60 7.15 4.29 10.04
CA THR A 60 6.48 4.51 11.33
C THR A 60 5.46 3.43 11.66
N ILE A 61 4.73 2.95 10.64
CA ILE A 61 3.74 1.87 10.79
C ILE A 61 4.45 0.54 11.06
N PHE A 62 5.44 0.17 10.26
CA PHE A 62 6.11 -1.12 10.34
C PHE A 62 7.05 -1.20 11.54
N ASP A 63 7.77 -0.14 11.90
CA ASP A 63 8.51 -0.06 13.16
C ASP A 63 7.61 -0.40 14.35
N THR A 64 6.36 0.13 14.35
CA THR A 64 5.41 -0.16 15.43
C THR A 64 5.06 -1.64 15.50
N TYR A 65 4.93 -2.34 14.36
CA TYR A 65 4.65 -3.78 14.35
C TYR A 65 5.86 -4.57 14.82
N ILE A 66 7.04 -4.29 14.28
CA ILE A 66 8.28 -4.99 14.62
C ILE A 66 8.62 -4.80 16.11
N ASP A 67 8.52 -3.58 16.64
CA ASP A 67 8.75 -3.25 18.05
C ASP A 67 7.83 -4.04 19.01
N LEU A 68 6.67 -4.46 18.54
CA LEU A 68 5.69 -5.25 19.27
C LEU A 68 5.77 -6.75 18.98
N GLY A 69 6.79 -7.21 18.23
CA GLY A 69 6.98 -8.62 17.87
C GLY A 69 5.93 -9.15 16.90
N MET A 70 5.25 -8.25 16.16
CA MET A 70 4.26 -8.61 15.15
C MET A 70 4.94 -8.73 13.78
N LYS A 71 4.27 -9.44 12.85
CA LYS A 71 4.72 -9.60 11.48
C LYS A 71 3.80 -8.80 10.54
N PRO A 72 4.35 -7.98 9.64
CA PRO A 72 3.54 -7.34 8.60
C PRO A 72 2.90 -8.35 7.64
N LEU A 73 1.62 -8.13 7.32
CA LEU A 73 1.00 -8.54 6.08
C LEU A 73 0.82 -7.26 5.27
N ALA A 74 1.74 -7.00 4.34
CA ALA A 74 1.79 -5.77 3.58
C ALA A 74 0.86 -5.84 2.36
N GLN A 75 -0.25 -5.13 2.41
CA GLN A 75 -1.11 -4.97 1.24
C GLN A 75 -0.55 -3.84 0.38
N ILE A 76 -0.04 -4.19 -0.81
CA ILE A 76 0.79 -3.33 -1.66
C ILE A 76 0.00 -2.18 -2.30
N GLY A 77 -1.24 -2.43 -2.76
CA GLY A 77 -2.10 -1.38 -3.34
C GLY A 77 -2.45 -0.27 -2.31
N PHE A 78 -3.19 0.74 -2.67
CA PHE A 78 -3.73 0.96 -4.01
C PHE A 78 -2.77 1.78 -4.90
N MET A 79 -3.24 2.11 -6.13
CA MET A 79 -2.41 2.81 -7.11
C MET A 79 -2.06 4.22 -6.65
N PRO A 80 -0.79 4.62 -6.57
CA PRO A 80 -0.44 6.02 -6.32
C PRO A 80 -0.87 6.93 -7.49
N GLU A 81 -1.19 8.17 -7.16
CA GLU A 81 -1.73 9.16 -8.13
C GLU A 81 -0.85 9.30 -9.37
N ALA A 82 0.46 9.46 -9.17
CA ALA A 82 1.40 9.66 -10.26
C ALA A 82 1.50 8.46 -11.23
N LEU A 83 1.12 7.25 -10.81
CA LEU A 83 1.09 6.06 -11.67
C LEU A 83 -0.30 5.72 -12.21
N SER A 84 -1.37 6.31 -11.67
CA SER A 84 -2.72 5.99 -12.11
C SER A 84 -2.97 6.37 -13.57
N THR A 85 -3.68 5.50 -14.31
CA THR A 85 -4.21 5.85 -15.64
C THR A 85 -5.32 6.90 -15.59
N HIS A 86 -5.90 7.13 -14.40
CA HIS A 86 -6.96 8.10 -14.17
C HIS A 86 -6.63 8.93 -12.92
N PRO A 87 -5.63 9.84 -12.98
CA PRO A 87 -5.19 10.57 -11.81
C PRO A 87 -6.22 11.58 -11.28
N GLU A 88 -7.23 11.94 -12.09
CA GLU A 88 -8.24 12.93 -11.70
C GLU A 88 -9.67 12.42 -11.95
N PRO A 89 -10.57 12.49 -10.95
CA PRO A 89 -10.24 12.79 -9.56
C PRO A 89 -9.51 11.61 -8.90
N TYR A 90 -8.42 11.89 -8.18
CA TYR A 90 -7.69 10.81 -7.47
C TYR A 90 -8.30 10.50 -6.12
N ARG A 91 -8.59 11.54 -5.30
CA ARG A 91 -9.29 11.40 -4.03
C ARG A 91 -10.79 11.51 -4.22
N HIS A 92 -11.53 10.68 -3.51
CA HIS A 92 -12.98 10.83 -3.46
C HIS A 92 -13.38 11.82 -2.36
N HIS A 93 -14.53 12.45 -2.58
CA HIS A 93 -15.16 13.36 -1.62
C HIS A 93 -16.49 12.79 -1.12
N TRP A 94 -16.54 11.48 -0.92
CA TRP A 94 -17.75 10.81 -0.46
C TRP A 94 -18.18 11.35 0.91
N LYS A 95 -19.48 11.53 1.07
CA LYS A 95 -20.13 11.94 2.31
C LYS A 95 -21.46 11.19 2.45
N PRO A 96 -22.05 11.11 3.65
CA PRO A 96 -23.36 10.48 3.84
C PRO A 96 -24.39 10.96 2.83
N GLY A 97 -25.04 10.01 2.11
CA GLY A 97 -26.02 10.29 1.05
C GLY A 97 -25.44 10.30 -0.38
N ALA A 98 -24.11 10.31 -0.56
CA ALA A 98 -23.50 10.08 -1.87
C ALA A 98 -23.57 8.60 -2.28
N LYS A 99 -23.50 8.33 -3.59
CA LYS A 99 -23.43 6.95 -4.09
C LYS A 99 -22.13 6.31 -3.66
N TYR A 100 -22.18 5.02 -3.33
CA TYR A 100 -20.97 4.29 -2.91
C TYR A 100 -19.96 4.19 -4.04
N GLU A 101 -20.41 4.09 -5.28
CA GLU A 101 -19.57 4.03 -6.49
C GLU A 101 -18.69 5.27 -6.67
N ASP A 102 -19.08 6.41 -6.11
CA ASP A 102 -18.32 7.67 -6.21
C ASP A 102 -16.95 7.62 -5.47
N ILE A 103 -16.72 6.57 -4.64
CA ILE A 103 -15.42 6.37 -4.00
C ILE A 103 -14.36 5.78 -4.93
N TYR A 104 -14.75 5.14 -6.02
CA TYR A 104 -13.84 4.45 -6.94
C TYR A 104 -13.20 5.43 -7.93
N THR A 105 -12.24 6.17 -7.44
CA THR A 105 -11.51 7.20 -8.17
C THR A 105 -10.08 6.72 -8.54
N GLY A 106 -9.17 7.59 -8.85
CA GLY A 106 -7.86 7.29 -9.41
C GLY A 106 -7.04 6.18 -8.73
N TRP A 107 -7.20 6.01 -7.43
CA TRP A 107 -6.53 4.94 -6.67
C TRP A 107 -6.95 3.51 -7.08
N ALA A 108 -8.10 3.34 -7.74
CA ALA A 108 -8.65 2.05 -8.14
C ALA A 108 -8.24 1.60 -9.55
N TYR A 109 -7.51 2.42 -10.29
CA TYR A 109 -7.19 2.17 -11.69
C TYR A 109 -5.80 1.53 -11.88
N PRO A 110 -5.57 0.84 -13.03
CA PRO A 110 -4.27 0.27 -13.35
C PRO A 110 -3.18 1.34 -13.50
N PRO A 111 -1.89 0.93 -13.40
CA PRO A 111 -0.79 1.84 -13.64
C PRO A 111 -0.66 2.20 -15.12
N LYS A 112 -0.32 3.44 -15.41
CA LYS A 112 0.06 3.89 -16.76
C LYS A 112 1.39 3.29 -17.25
N ASP A 113 2.24 2.84 -16.30
CA ASP A 113 3.56 2.25 -16.53
C ASP A 113 3.80 1.11 -15.54
N TYR A 114 3.81 -0.13 -16.05
CA TYR A 114 4.00 -1.33 -15.24
C TYR A 114 5.46 -1.52 -14.77
N ASP A 115 6.43 -1.02 -15.52
CA ASP A 115 7.85 -1.08 -15.13
C ASP A 115 8.10 -0.14 -13.94
N LYS A 116 7.55 1.06 -13.96
CA LYS A 116 7.59 1.97 -12.80
C LYS A 116 6.85 1.41 -11.58
N TRP A 117 5.73 0.73 -11.78
CA TRP A 117 5.04 0.04 -10.70
C TRP A 117 5.90 -1.07 -10.09
N ALA A 118 6.50 -1.92 -10.91
CA ALA A 118 7.40 -2.99 -10.44
C ALA A 118 8.62 -2.40 -9.72
N GLU A 119 9.18 -1.31 -10.23
CA GLU A 119 10.31 -0.64 -9.59
C GLU A 119 9.91 -0.04 -8.23
N LEU A 120 8.74 0.57 -8.10
CA LEU A 120 8.21 1.04 -6.81
C LEU A 120 8.12 -0.11 -5.80
N VAL A 121 7.53 -1.24 -6.20
CA VAL A 121 7.41 -2.42 -5.32
C VAL A 121 8.78 -2.95 -4.92
N TYR A 122 9.69 -3.09 -5.87
CA TYR A 122 11.06 -3.52 -5.61
C TYR A 122 11.78 -2.59 -4.63
N GLN A 123 11.71 -1.28 -4.84
CA GLN A 123 12.34 -0.30 -3.96
C GLN A 123 11.75 -0.35 -2.53
N TRP A 124 10.46 -0.61 -2.39
CA TRP A 124 9.87 -0.78 -1.08
C TRP A 124 10.34 -2.06 -0.37
N VAL A 125 10.36 -3.20 -1.08
CA VAL A 125 10.89 -4.46 -0.52
C VAL A 125 12.35 -4.31 -0.16
N LYS A 126 13.17 -3.74 -1.05
CA LYS A 126 14.58 -3.47 -0.82
C LYS A 126 14.79 -2.57 0.40
N HIS A 127 14.06 -1.47 0.51
CA HIS A 127 14.09 -0.59 1.67
C HIS A 127 13.75 -1.34 2.98
N SER A 128 12.73 -2.20 2.92
CA SER A 128 12.33 -3.03 4.07
C SER A 128 13.45 -4.01 4.46
N VAL A 129 14.11 -4.64 3.49
CA VAL A 129 15.26 -5.52 3.73
C VAL A 129 16.45 -4.76 4.32
N ASP A 130 16.75 -3.58 3.80
CA ASP A 130 17.84 -2.74 4.30
C ASP A 130 17.59 -2.27 5.75
N ARG A 131 16.30 -2.08 6.13
CA ARG A 131 15.90 -1.59 7.45
C ARG A 131 15.71 -2.69 8.49
N TYR A 132 15.04 -3.77 8.15
CA TYR A 132 14.62 -4.82 9.09
C TYR A 132 15.42 -6.12 8.97
N GLY A 133 16.23 -6.25 7.93
CA GLY A 133 17.00 -7.45 7.63
C GLY A 133 16.21 -8.44 6.76
N LYS A 134 16.96 -9.17 5.94
CA LYS A 134 16.42 -10.11 4.96
C LYS A 134 15.57 -11.20 5.58
N GLU A 135 16.06 -11.85 6.64
CA GLU A 135 15.36 -12.94 7.34
C GLU A 135 14.01 -12.51 7.90
N GLU A 136 13.94 -11.28 8.43
CA GLU A 136 12.68 -10.72 8.93
C GLU A 136 11.70 -10.50 7.78
N VAL A 137 12.11 -9.83 6.71
CA VAL A 137 11.24 -9.48 5.57
C VAL A 137 10.78 -10.72 4.80
N GLU A 138 11.61 -11.77 4.68
CA GLU A 138 11.23 -13.06 4.09
C GLU A 138 10.13 -13.79 4.88
N SER A 139 9.94 -13.43 6.14
CA SER A 139 8.85 -13.97 6.96
C SER A 139 7.52 -13.26 6.80
N TRP A 140 7.48 -12.16 6.06
CA TRP A 140 6.26 -11.35 5.86
C TRP A 140 5.37 -11.93 4.76
N TYR A 141 4.12 -11.48 4.74
CA TYR A 141 3.22 -11.69 3.61
C TYR A 141 3.06 -10.40 2.81
N TRP A 142 3.05 -10.56 1.49
CA TRP A 142 2.84 -9.48 0.53
C TRP A 142 1.57 -9.74 -0.26
N GLU A 143 0.58 -8.88 -0.09
CA GLU A 143 -0.72 -8.98 -0.76
C GLU A 143 -0.80 -7.90 -1.84
N LEU A 144 -1.07 -8.29 -3.09
CA LEU A 144 -1.08 -7.34 -4.19
C LEU A 144 -2.12 -6.24 -4.01
N TRP A 145 -3.37 -6.61 -3.76
CA TRP A 145 -4.52 -5.70 -3.83
C TRP A 145 -5.61 -6.09 -2.86
N ASN A 146 -6.52 -5.15 -2.56
CA ASN A 146 -7.70 -5.44 -1.75
C ASN A 146 -8.94 -5.57 -2.64
N GLU A 147 -9.66 -6.68 -2.53
CA GLU A 147 -10.97 -6.91 -3.14
C GLU A 147 -11.06 -6.50 -4.64
N PRO A 148 -10.19 -7.02 -5.53
CA PRO A 148 -10.18 -6.64 -6.94
C PRO A 148 -11.44 -7.13 -7.70
N ASN A 149 -12.26 -7.97 -7.08
CA ASN A 149 -13.51 -8.50 -7.61
C ASN A 149 -14.69 -7.51 -7.55
N ILE A 150 -14.50 -6.37 -6.90
CA ILE A 150 -15.48 -5.28 -6.85
C ILE A 150 -14.87 -3.99 -7.42
N GLY A 151 -15.51 -2.84 -7.24
CA GLY A 151 -15.06 -1.57 -7.80
C GLY A 151 -13.69 -1.06 -7.33
N TYR A 152 -12.99 -1.77 -6.44
CA TYR A 152 -11.64 -1.46 -6.02
C TYR A 152 -10.57 -1.73 -7.09
N TRP A 153 -10.94 -2.47 -8.16
CA TRP A 153 -10.17 -2.57 -9.39
C TRP A 153 -11.02 -2.13 -10.58
N ARG A 154 -10.56 -1.12 -11.31
CA ARG A 154 -11.24 -0.52 -12.46
C ARG A 154 -10.55 -0.81 -13.81
N GLY A 155 -9.60 -1.72 -13.82
CA GLY A 155 -9.00 -2.29 -15.02
C GLY A 155 -9.68 -3.59 -15.45
N THR A 156 -9.17 -4.16 -16.53
CA THR A 156 -9.57 -5.50 -17.00
C THR A 156 -8.94 -6.61 -16.15
N THR A 157 -9.42 -7.85 -16.33
CA THR A 157 -8.81 -9.03 -15.70
C THR A 157 -7.39 -9.24 -16.19
N GLU A 158 -7.13 -9.02 -17.47
CA GLU A 158 -5.80 -9.16 -18.08
C GLU A 158 -4.82 -8.14 -17.50
N GLU A 159 -5.25 -6.90 -17.29
CA GLU A 159 -4.46 -5.86 -16.64
C GLU A 159 -4.15 -6.21 -15.18
N TYR A 160 -5.09 -6.84 -14.48
CA TYR A 160 -4.87 -7.30 -13.10
C TYR A 160 -3.86 -8.45 -13.04
N ILE A 161 -3.98 -9.44 -13.94
CA ILE A 161 -3.02 -10.55 -14.04
C ILE A 161 -1.63 -10.00 -14.36
N LYS A 162 -1.53 -9.07 -15.31
CA LYS A 162 -0.28 -8.40 -15.62
C LYS A 162 0.31 -7.67 -14.39
N LEU A 163 -0.53 -6.96 -13.63
CA LEU A 163 -0.11 -6.29 -12.41
C LEU A 163 0.45 -7.29 -11.39
N TYR A 164 -0.21 -8.45 -11.25
CA TYR A 164 0.24 -9.52 -10.37
C TYR A 164 1.63 -10.03 -10.77
N ASP A 165 1.85 -10.32 -12.05
CA ASP A 165 3.13 -10.85 -12.55
C ASP A 165 4.28 -9.87 -12.28
N TYR A 166 4.09 -8.58 -12.61
CA TYR A 166 5.07 -7.53 -12.35
C TYR A 166 5.35 -7.34 -10.84
N THR A 167 4.32 -7.43 -10.02
CA THR A 167 4.44 -7.31 -8.57
C THR A 167 5.16 -8.50 -7.96
N ALA A 168 4.78 -9.73 -8.36
CA ALA A 168 5.38 -10.96 -7.83
C ALA A 168 6.86 -11.08 -8.21
N ASP A 169 7.24 -10.67 -9.41
CA ASP A 169 8.64 -10.60 -9.84
C ASP A 169 9.40 -9.57 -8.98
N ALA A 170 8.86 -8.38 -8.81
CA ALA A 170 9.49 -7.32 -8.03
C ALA A 170 9.72 -7.70 -6.56
N VAL A 171 8.75 -8.39 -5.93
CA VAL A 171 8.87 -8.86 -4.53
C VAL A 171 9.93 -9.96 -4.38
N LYS A 172 10.15 -10.79 -5.41
CA LYS A 172 11.08 -11.93 -5.36
C LYS A 172 12.49 -11.59 -5.82
N ARG A 173 12.70 -10.48 -6.47
CA ARG A 173 13.98 -10.01 -7.00
C ARG A 173 14.94 -9.53 -5.90
#